data_6d22f1d93ec909180d88045da222cfac
#
_entry.id   6d22f1d93ec909180d88045da222cfac
#
_cell.length_a   1.000
_cell.length_b   1.000
_cell.length_c   1.000
_cell.angle_alpha   90.00
_cell.angle_beta   90.00
_cell.angle_gamma   90.00
#
_symmetry.space_group_name_H-M   'P 1'
#
loop_
_entity.id
_entity.type
_entity.pdbx_description
1 polymer ?
#
loop_
_entity_poly.entity_id
_entity_poly.type
_entity_poly.pdbx_seq_one_letter_code
_entity_poly.pdbx_strand_id
1 'polypeptide(L)'
;MNMAIEFRGVRFPPLCDLTVSAPSGAVIGIIGEKGAGKGALLRLAAGTVTPEAGEVIAQGERRYLGPSELLVESELLAESDALRLSPVDILTMEHSLAQHDALVRARALAGIGRLRSGGSTVLMVSHELDLLQSVCDEIWWLEKGALERQGDPREVLDAYRASIAEKVREWGATLNSPLRPAMRRGDGRAEILSLETLGDAGNPTAVLKSGENATVRVTVRYHEAVEEPVIGIMIRTRIGLEVYGTNTELEKVSMGSCAAGARMRIEFAFRCDLCPGEYTITAASHDSDGTAHDWVDDAVAFSVADSRYTAGVANLRAKVKITSVQE
;
A
#
# COMPACT_ATOMS: atom_id res chain seq x y z
N MET A 1 31.90 11.67 10.45
CA MET A 1 30.70 12.45 10.06
C MET A 1 30.16 13.10 11.32
N ASN A 2 29.74 14.35 11.23
CA ASN A 2 29.09 15.01 12.38
C ASN A 2 27.66 14.51 12.52
N MET A 3 27.25 14.08 13.71
CA MET A 3 25.89 13.62 13.96
C MET A 3 25.05 14.82 14.41
N ALA A 4 23.90 15.00 13.77
CA ALA A 4 22.92 16.02 14.18
C ALA A 4 22.15 15.59 15.42
N ILE A 5 21.80 14.30 15.47
CA ILE A 5 21.07 13.73 16.58
C ILE A 5 21.47 12.27 16.84
N GLU A 6 21.57 11.92 18.12
CA GLU A 6 21.83 10.56 18.57
C GLU A 6 20.83 10.17 19.68
N PHE A 7 20.27 8.98 19.55
CA PHE A 7 19.46 8.32 20.58
C PHE A 7 20.32 7.20 21.18
N ARG A 8 20.50 7.18 22.49
CA ARG A 8 21.31 6.18 23.20
C ARG A 8 20.49 5.50 24.28
N GLY A 9 20.10 4.25 24.04
CA GLY A 9 19.35 3.45 24.99
C GLY A 9 18.03 4.09 25.43
N VAL A 10 17.36 4.82 24.50
CA VAL A 10 16.19 5.63 24.82
C VAL A 10 14.98 4.77 25.10
N ARG A 11 14.35 5.00 26.25
CA ARG A 11 13.03 4.46 26.62
C ARG A 11 12.04 5.58 26.78
N PHE A 12 10.95 5.48 26.04
CA PHE A 12 9.79 6.37 26.12
C PHE A 12 8.60 5.65 25.45
N PRO A 13 7.57 5.26 26.17
CA PRO A 13 6.48 4.44 25.61
C PRO A 13 5.92 4.97 24.28
N PRO A 14 5.81 4.14 23.24
CA PRO A 14 6.07 2.69 23.21
C PRO A 14 7.53 2.29 22.85
N LEU A 15 8.49 3.26 22.77
CA LEU A 15 9.88 2.97 22.42
C LEU A 15 10.59 2.20 23.55
N CYS A 16 11.32 1.15 23.16
CA CYS A 16 12.04 0.24 24.05
C CYS A 16 13.51 0.19 23.65
N ASP A 17 14.40 0.83 24.42
CA ASP A 17 15.86 0.74 24.25
C ASP A 17 16.35 1.14 22.85
N LEU A 18 15.87 2.30 22.35
CA LEU A 18 16.22 2.77 21.02
C LEU A 18 17.62 3.36 20.98
N THR A 19 18.47 2.84 20.10
CA THR A 19 19.81 3.37 19.82
C THR A 19 19.96 3.56 18.31
N VAL A 20 20.02 4.82 17.86
CA VAL A 20 20.14 5.20 16.44
C VAL A 20 20.64 6.63 16.33
N SER A 21 21.27 6.99 15.22
CA SER A 21 21.79 8.34 14.99
C SER A 21 21.60 8.81 13.56
N ALA A 22 21.34 10.11 13.36
CA ALA A 22 21.25 10.73 12.06
C ALA A 22 22.41 11.72 11.83
N PRO A 23 23.09 11.66 10.67
CA PRO A 23 24.11 12.62 10.31
C PRO A 23 23.52 13.99 9.98
N SER A 24 24.34 15.04 10.13
CA SER A 24 23.95 16.40 9.75
C SER A 24 23.68 16.49 8.25
N GLY A 25 22.59 17.17 7.87
CA GLY A 25 22.20 17.38 6.48
C GLY A 25 21.51 16.18 5.82
N ALA A 26 21.13 15.14 6.58
CA ALA A 26 20.40 13.99 6.06
C ALA A 26 18.89 14.15 6.16
N VAL A 27 18.16 13.51 5.25
CA VAL A 27 16.72 13.32 5.32
C VAL A 27 16.44 11.86 5.71
N ILE A 28 15.87 11.65 6.88
CA ILE A 28 15.58 10.32 7.45
C ILE A 28 14.09 10.06 7.39
N GLY A 29 13.69 9.00 6.72
CA GLY A 29 12.31 8.52 6.72
C GLY A 29 12.08 7.52 7.85
N ILE A 30 10.98 7.65 8.57
CA ILE A 30 10.63 6.75 9.67
C ILE A 30 9.34 6.01 9.32
N ILE A 31 9.41 4.69 9.30
CA ILE A 31 8.31 3.80 8.97
C ILE A 31 8.01 2.80 10.09
N GLY A 32 6.88 2.13 10.01
CA GLY A 32 6.42 1.12 10.94
C GLY A 32 4.91 1.13 11.11
N GLU A 33 4.36 0.11 11.73
CA GLU A 33 2.94 -0.02 11.97
C GLU A 33 2.40 1.05 12.94
N LYS A 34 1.07 1.15 13.03
CA LYS A 34 0.43 2.00 14.03
C LYS A 34 0.84 1.54 15.45
N GLY A 35 1.29 2.48 16.27
CA GLY A 35 1.77 2.15 17.62
C GLY A 35 3.26 1.78 17.71
N ALA A 36 4.01 1.71 16.62
CA ALA A 36 5.45 1.37 16.63
C ALA A 36 6.36 2.44 17.28
N GLY A 37 5.83 3.62 17.65
CA GLY A 37 6.61 4.66 18.33
C GLY A 37 7.11 5.80 17.46
N LYS A 38 6.71 5.86 16.18
CA LYS A 38 7.16 6.88 15.23
C LYS A 38 6.97 8.32 15.72
N GLY A 39 5.75 8.67 16.17
CA GLY A 39 5.47 10.01 16.69
C GLY A 39 6.19 10.31 18.02
N ALA A 40 6.43 9.30 18.86
CA ALA A 40 7.21 9.44 20.07
C ALA A 40 8.68 9.79 19.73
N LEU A 41 9.26 9.09 18.75
CA LEU A 41 10.63 9.35 18.27
C LEU A 41 10.75 10.77 17.72
N LEU A 42 9.81 11.26 16.91
CA LEU A 42 9.84 12.62 16.37
C LEU A 42 9.76 13.69 17.48
N ARG A 43 8.91 13.47 18.48
CA ARG A 43 8.78 14.41 19.62
C ARG A 43 10.02 14.42 20.51
N LEU A 44 10.65 13.28 20.71
CA LEU A 44 11.95 13.18 21.40
C LEU A 44 13.03 13.91 20.60
N ALA A 45 13.09 13.69 19.28
CA ALA A 45 14.03 14.38 18.40
C ALA A 45 13.86 15.89 18.43
N ALA A 46 12.63 16.38 18.43
CA ALA A 46 12.31 17.80 18.54
C ALA A 46 12.54 18.38 19.94
N GLY A 47 12.74 17.52 20.94
CA GLY A 47 12.91 17.95 22.35
C GLY A 47 11.62 18.44 23.00
N THR A 48 10.45 18.12 22.43
CA THR A 48 9.14 18.47 23.02
C THR A 48 8.75 17.55 24.17
N VAL A 49 9.41 16.40 24.28
CA VAL A 49 9.31 15.45 25.39
C VAL A 49 10.70 14.95 25.80
N THR A 50 10.85 14.50 27.03
CA THR A 50 12.10 13.91 27.56
C THR A 50 11.97 12.40 27.69
N PRO A 51 13.01 11.62 27.43
CA PRO A 51 12.97 10.17 27.60
C PRO A 51 12.86 9.79 29.09
N GLU A 52 12.25 8.64 29.39
CA GLU A 52 12.19 8.07 30.74
C GLU A 52 13.52 7.45 31.14
N ALA A 53 14.30 6.95 30.17
CA ALA A 53 15.65 6.43 30.35
C ALA A 53 16.45 6.59 29.07
N GLY A 54 17.78 6.55 29.18
CA GLY A 54 18.69 6.84 28.07
C GLY A 54 18.81 8.34 27.82
N GLU A 55 19.40 8.71 26.72
CA GLU A 55 19.64 10.12 26.37
C GLU A 55 19.39 10.40 24.87
N VAL A 56 18.94 11.63 24.59
CA VAL A 56 18.86 12.18 23.24
C VAL A 56 19.83 13.34 23.15
N ILE A 57 20.88 13.16 22.37
CA ILE A 57 21.91 14.19 22.12
C ILE A 57 21.60 14.82 20.78
N ALA A 58 21.29 16.09 20.77
CA ALA A 58 20.98 16.84 19.55
C ALA A 58 21.64 18.22 19.60
N GLN A 59 22.14 18.68 18.47
CA GLN A 59 22.80 19.98 18.32
C GLN A 59 21.88 20.98 17.61
N GLY A 60 21.91 22.24 18.09
CA GLY A 60 21.23 23.33 17.44
C GLY A 60 19.74 23.45 17.69
N GLU A 61 19.07 24.26 16.87
CA GLU A 61 17.65 24.54 16.95
C GLU A 61 16.80 23.40 16.38
N ARG A 62 15.75 23.02 17.11
CA ARG A 62 14.90 21.90 16.73
C ARG A 62 13.45 22.35 16.59
N ARG A 63 12.77 21.87 15.54
CA ARG A 63 11.35 22.20 15.31
C ARG A 63 10.57 20.92 15.01
N TYR A 64 9.36 20.84 15.61
CA TYR A 64 8.37 19.80 15.30
C TYR A 64 7.26 20.41 14.44
N LEU A 65 6.89 19.72 13.35
CA LEU A 65 5.71 19.99 12.55
C LEU A 65 4.76 18.81 12.66
N GLY A 66 3.68 19.02 13.38
CA GLY A 66 2.58 18.07 13.50
C GLY A 66 1.64 18.10 12.29
N PRO A 67 0.66 17.18 12.23
CA PRO A 67 -0.28 17.08 11.11
C PRO A 67 -1.08 18.37 10.83
N SER A 68 -1.33 19.19 11.85
CA SER A 68 -2.14 20.41 11.73
C SER A 68 -1.34 21.67 11.42
N GLU A 69 -0.03 21.68 11.69
CA GLU A 69 0.79 22.90 11.62
C GLU A 69 1.16 23.28 10.19
N LEU A 70 1.33 22.30 9.32
CA LEU A 70 1.62 22.55 7.91
C LEU A 70 0.41 23.17 7.17
N LEU A 71 -0.82 22.93 7.63
CA LEU A 71 -2.05 23.56 7.11
C LEU A 71 -2.03 25.06 7.33
N VAL A 72 -1.65 25.51 8.53
CA VAL A 72 -1.58 26.93 8.86
C VAL A 72 -0.49 27.64 8.06
N GLU A 73 0.67 27.02 7.90
CA GLU A 73 1.74 27.58 7.05
C GLU A 73 1.38 27.58 5.55
N SER A 74 0.57 26.60 5.09
CA SER A 74 0.13 26.56 3.69
C SER A 74 -0.91 27.62 3.34
N GLU A 75 -1.80 27.98 4.28
CA GLU A 75 -2.76 29.08 4.09
C GLU A 75 -2.07 30.45 4.03
N LEU A 76 -1.00 30.65 4.81
CA LEU A 76 -0.15 31.84 4.74
C LEU A 76 0.72 31.88 3.45
N LEU A 77 0.87 30.75 2.75
CA LEU A 77 1.68 30.59 1.54
C LEU A 77 0.93 30.83 0.24
N ALA A 78 -0.38 30.98 0.28
CA ALA A 78 -1.17 31.36 -0.91
C ALA A 78 -0.69 32.69 -1.52
N GLU A 79 0.05 33.52 -0.76
CA GLU A 79 0.55 34.82 -1.17
C GLU A 79 2.07 34.89 -1.45
N SER A 80 2.84 33.81 -1.22
CA SER A 80 4.29 33.81 -1.47
C SER A 80 4.82 32.55 -2.15
N ASP A 81 5.73 32.72 -3.11
CA ASP A 81 6.29 31.67 -3.99
C ASP A 81 7.14 30.57 -3.31
N ALA A 82 7.24 30.53 -2.00
CA ALA A 82 8.06 29.54 -1.31
C ALA A 82 7.60 29.28 0.14
N LEU A 83 7.48 28.00 0.49
CA LEU A 83 7.46 27.54 1.89
C LEU A 83 8.77 28.00 2.54
N ARG A 84 8.74 29.09 3.27
CA ARG A 84 9.87 29.57 4.07
C ARG A 84 9.87 28.78 5.38
N LEU A 85 10.25 27.52 5.30
CA LEU A 85 10.71 26.82 6.51
C LEU A 85 11.92 27.61 7.02
N SER A 86 11.78 28.24 8.18
CA SER A 86 12.90 28.95 8.81
C SER A 86 14.08 27.97 8.95
N PRO A 87 15.33 28.41 8.71
CA PRO A 87 16.47 27.58 8.93
C PRO A 87 16.46 27.02 10.34
N VAL A 88 16.49 25.70 10.47
CA VAL A 88 16.61 24.98 11.74
C VAL A 88 17.63 23.88 11.56
N ASP A 89 18.29 23.47 12.63
CA ASP A 89 19.29 22.41 12.53
C ASP A 89 18.64 21.05 12.39
N ILE A 90 17.49 20.83 13.08
CA ILE A 90 16.72 19.59 13.03
C ILE A 90 15.24 19.91 12.85
N LEU A 91 14.64 19.43 11.76
CA LEU A 91 13.21 19.46 11.50
C LEU A 91 12.61 18.08 11.65
N THR A 92 11.54 17.95 12.44
CA THR A 92 10.77 16.72 12.52
C THR A 92 9.35 16.93 11.98
N MET A 93 8.86 16.02 11.13
CA MET A 93 7.58 16.15 10.41
C MET A 93 6.75 14.88 10.59
N GLU A 94 5.53 15.00 11.12
CA GLU A 94 4.60 13.87 11.30
C GLU A 94 3.43 13.96 10.32
N HIS A 95 3.35 13.02 9.35
CA HIS A 95 2.26 12.88 8.37
C HIS A 95 1.89 14.14 7.56
N SER A 96 2.74 15.14 7.59
CA SER A 96 2.41 16.50 7.17
C SER A 96 2.18 16.68 5.67
N LEU A 97 2.63 15.74 4.82
CA LEU A 97 2.51 15.85 3.36
C LEU A 97 1.34 15.07 2.75
N ALA A 98 0.81 14.06 3.45
CA ALA A 98 -0.21 13.15 2.92
C ALA A 98 -1.61 13.79 2.71
N GLN A 99 -1.89 14.91 3.37
CA GLN A 99 -3.22 15.54 3.37
C GLN A 99 -3.30 16.77 2.44
N HIS A 100 -2.22 17.11 1.74
CA HIS A 100 -2.13 18.31 0.92
C HIS A 100 -2.30 18.02 -0.57
N ASP A 101 -2.75 19.04 -1.31
CA ASP A 101 -2.77 19.00 -2.76
C ASP A 101 -1.36 18.90 -3.37
N ALA A 102 -1.31 18.58 -4.65
CA ALA A 102 -0.05 18.35 -5.36
C ALA A 102 0.89 19.58 -5.36
N LEU A 103 0.33 20.79 -5.35
CA LEU A 103 1.10 22.03 -5.39
C LEU A 103 1.77 22.32 -4.05
N VAL A 104 1.02 22.23 -2.96
CA VAL A 104 1.53 22.39 -1.57
C VAL A 104 2.60 21.34 -1.29
N ARG A 105 2.34 20.11 -1.70
CA ARG A 105 3.28 18.99 -1.58
C ARG A 105 4.60 19.27 -2.34
N ALA A 106 4.53 19.69 -3.59
CA ALA A 106 5.73 20.03 -4.38
C ALA A 106 6.55 21.17 -3.73
N ARG A 107 5.87 22.20 -3.19
CA ARG A 107 6.52 23.31 -2.47
C ARG A 107 7.19 22.84 -1.17
N ALA A 108 6.54 21.95 -0.41
CA ALA A 108 7.09 21.38 0.81
C ALA A 108 8.36 20.56 0.51
N LEU A 109 8.34 19.73 -0.53
CA LEU A 109 9.50 18.96 -0.97
C LEU A 109 10.66 19.87 -1.41
N ALA A 110 10.40 20.94 -2.14
CA ALA A 110 11.39 21.94 -2.49
C ALA A 110 11.96 22.64 -1.23
N GLY A 111 11.13 22.88 -0.21
CA GLY A 111 11.53 23.40 1.09
C GLY A 111 12.49 22.46 1.84
N ILE A 112 12.16 21.17 1.90
CA ILE A 112 13.02 20.12 2.48
C ILE A 112 14.37 20.08 1.74
N GLY A 113 14.37 20.13 0.41
CA GLY A 113 15.60 20.18 -0.38
C GLY A 113 16.50 21.39 -0.06
N ARG A 114 15.91 22.56 0.18
CA ARG A 114 16.66 23.77 0.60
C ARG A 114 17.23 23.63 2.01
N LEU A 115 16.45 23.13 2.97
CA LEU A 115 16.93 22.87 4.34
C LEU A 115 18.11 21.90 4.33
N ARG A 116 17.99 20.80 3.61
CA ARG A 116 19.08 19.83 3.40
C ARG A 116 20.33 20.48 2.84
N SER A 117 20.20 21.29 1.77
CA SER A 117 21.31 22.01 1.17
C SER A 117 21.94 23.03 2.13
N GLY A 118 21.17 23.54 3.10
CA GLY A 118 21.63 24.41 4.19
C GLY A 118 22.26 23.66 5.37
N GLY A 119 22.34 22.33 5.33
CA GLY A 119 22.90 21.49 6.39
C GLY A 119 21.90 21.03 7.46
N SER A 120 20.62 21.36 7.32
CA SER A 120 19.56 20.91 8.24
C SER A 120 19.30 19.41 8.09
N THR A 121 19.06 18.73 9.20
CA THR A 121 18.63 17.32 9.23
C THR A 121 17.12 17.25 9.35
N VAL A 122 16.49 16.41 8.53
CA VAL A 122 15.04 16.24 8.52
C VAL A 122 14.67 14.80 8.90
N LEU A 123 13.83 14.64 9.91
CA LEU A 123 13.22 13.36 10.26
C LEU A 123 11.74 13.42 9.90
N MET A 124 11.27 12.52 9.05
CA MET A 124 9.88 12.54 8.59
C MET A 124 9.20 11.19 8.67
N VAL A 125 7.93 11.20 9.05
CA VAL A 125 7.03 10.06 9.01
C VAL A 125 6.03 10.24 7.88
N SER A 126 5.89 9.23 7.02
CA SER A 126 4.85 9.19 6.00
C SER A 126 4.37 7.76 5.78
N HIS A 127 3.11 7.61 5.37
CA HIS A 127 2.58 6.33 4.88
C HIS A 127 2.82 6.14 3.37
N GLU A 128 3.26 7.18 2.68
CA GLU A 128 3.60 7.15 1.27
C GLU A 128 5.04 6.66 1.08
N LEU A 129 5.21 5.34 0.96
CA LEU A 129 6.55 4.73 0.88
C LEU A 129 7.33 5.21 -0.34
N ASP A 130 6.65 5.49 -1.46
CA ASP A 130 7.30 5.97 -2.69
C ASP A 130 7.83 7.40 -2.53
N LEU A 131 7.13 8.24 -1.76
CA LEU A 131 7.62 9.54 -1.38
C LEU A 131 8.91 9.42 -0.56
N LEU A 132 8.90 8.59 0.49
CA LEU A 132 10.07 8.36 1.32
C LEU A 132 11.25 7.82 0.50
N GLN A 133 10.99 6.90 -0.43
CA GLN A 133 12.02 6.35 -1.31
C GLN A 133 12.68 7.42 -2.20
N SER A 134 11.92 8.44 -2.61
CA SER A 134 12.41 9.49 -3.51
C SER A 134 13.14 10.64 -2.80
N VAL A 135 12.88 10.85 -1.51
CA VAL A 135 13.34 12.04 -0.77
C VAL A 135 14.35 11.72 0.31
N CYS A 136 14.28 10.54 0.93
CA CYS A 136 15.11 10.19 2.08
C CYS A 136 16.46 9.61 1.67
N ASP A 137 17.48 9.93 2.45
CA ASP A 137 18.82 9.35 2.34
C ASP A 137 18.91 8.01 3.06
N GLU A 138 18.09 7.85 4.11
CA GLU A 138 18.05 6.65 4.94
C GLU A 138 16.63 6.44 5.47
N ILE A 139 16.24 5.18 5.71
CA ILE A 139 14.98 4.80 6.35
C ILE A 139 15.27 4.09 7.66
N TRP A 140 14.49 4.46 8.69
CA TRP A 140 14.42 3.76 9.98
C TRP A 140 13.08 3.05 10.10
N TRP A 141 13.12 1.74 10.15
CA TRP A 141 11.93 0.92 10.37
C TRP A 141 11.81 0.56 11.84
N LEU A 142 10.73 1.04 12.46
CA LEU A 142 10.36 0.71 13.84
C LEU A 142 9.32 -0.40 13.87
N GLU A 143 9.55 -1.40 14.71
CA GLU A 143 8.58 -2.44 15.01
C GLU A 143 8.48 -2.65 16.51
N LYS A 144 7.25 -2.61 17.06
CA LYS A 144 6.95 -2.82 18.48
C LYS A 144 7.83 -1.99 19.42
N GLY A 145 8.18 -0.78 19.03
CA GLY A 145 8.98 0.15 19.82
C GLY A 145 10.50 0.01 19.71
N ALA A 146 10.98 -0.91 18.90
CA ALA A 146 12.40 -1.12 18.62
C ALA A 146 12.77 -0.75 17.18
N LEU A 147 14.04 -0.50 16.92
CA LEU A 147 14.58 -0.35 15.57
C LEU A 147 14.76 -1.75 14.95
N GLU A 148 13.92 -2.09 14.01
CA GLU A 148 14.00 -3.38 13.27
C GLU A 148 15.09 -3.35 12.22
N ARG A 149 15.14 -2.24 11.45
CA ARG A 149 16.13 -2.06 10.38
C ARG A 149 16.36 -0.59 10.08
N GLN A 150 17.57 -0.25 9.65
CA GLN A 150 17.94 1.06 9.10
C GLN A 150 18.84 0.89 7.89
N GLY A 151 18.86 1.89 7.00
CA GLY A 151 19.76 1.91 5.85
C GLY A 151 19.14 2.46 4.58
N ASP A 152 19.63 1.98 3.43
CA ASP A 152 19.19 2.41 2.10
C ASP A 152 17.67 2.36 1.96
N PRO A 153 17.03 3.44 1.46
CA PRO A 153 15.58 3.52 1.35
C PRO A 153 14.95 2.37 0.59
N ARG A 154 15.55 1.95 -0.53
CA ARG A 154 15.00 0.88 -1.35
C ARG A 154 15.04 -0.46 -0.61
N GLU A 155 16.18 -0.79 0.00
CA GLU A 155 16.35 -2.07 0.71
C GLU A 155 15.43 -2.18 1.93
N VAL A 156 15.33 -1.11 2.74
CA VAL A 156 14.50 -1.11 3.94
C VAL A 156 13.02 -1.11 3.60
N LEU A 157 12.59 -0.32 2.62
CA LEU A 157 11.19 -0.26 2.18
C LEU A 157 10.74 -1.57 1.53
N ASP A 158 11.58 -2.23 0.75
CA ASP A 158 11.24 -3.54 0.17
C ASP A 158 11.10 -4.61 1.25
N ALA A 159 11.98 -4.61 2.26
CA ALA A 159 11.85 -5.51 3.40
C ALA A 159 10.57 -5.23 4.22
N TYR A 160 10.23 -3.96 4.44
CA TYR A 160 9.01 -3.55 5.13
C TYR A 160 7.75 -3.98 4.35
N ARG A 161 7.71 -3.74 3.04
CA ARG A 161 6.61 -4.21 2.17
C ARG A 161 6.43 -5.72 2.26
N ALA A 162 7.52 -6.48 2.24
CA ALA A 162 7.49 -7.94 2.38
C ALA A 162 6.91 -8.37 3.73
N SER A 163 7.34 -7.75 4.84
CA SER A 163 6.82 -8.03 6.18
C SER A 163 5.32 -7.72 6.30
N ILE A 164 4.88 -6.56 5.81
CA ILE A 164 3.46 -6.19 5.81
C ILE A 164 2.65 -7.15 4.93
N ALA A 165 3.15 -7.50 3.75
CA ALA A 165 2.49 -8.46 2.87
C ALA A 165 2.26 -9.81 3.55
N GLU A 166 3.26 -10.32 4.29
CA GLU A 166 3.12 -11.58 5.03
C GLU A 166 2.09 -11.49 6.14
N LYS A 167 2.15 -10.43 6.98
CA LYS A 167 1.17 -10.19 8.05
C LYS A 167 -0.26 -10.07 7.52
N VAL A 168 -0.46 -9.37 6.40
CA VAL A 168 -1.78 -9.21 5.77
C VAL A 168 -2.26 -10.55 5.18
N ARG A 169 -1.37 -11.38 4.65
CA ARG A 169 -1.70 -12.73 4.17
C ARG A 169 -2.14 -13.64 5.31
N GLU A 170 -1.40 -13.65 6.43
CA GLU A 170 -1.77 -14.41 7.63
C GLU A 170 -3.14 -13.97 8.14
N TRP A 171 -3.39 -12.67 8.16
CA TRP A 171 -4.68 -12.12 8.59
C TRP A 171 -5.78 -12.36 7.57
N GLY A 172 -5.51 -12.21 6.28
CA GLY A 172 -6.44 -12.45 5.17
C GLY A 172 -6.89 -13.91 5.07
N ALA A 173 -6.04 -14.86 5.43
CA ALA A 173 -6.40 -16.28 5.50
C ALA A 173 -7.48 -16.57 6.56
N THR A 174 -7.71 -15.66 7.51
CA THR A 174 -8.76 -15.78 8.54
C THR A 174 -10.05 -15.05 8.16
N LEU A 175 -10.05 -14.26 7.09
CA LEU A 175 -11.21 -13.47 6.65
C LEU A 175 -11.95 -14.17 5.50
N ASN A 176 -12.99 -14.94 5.82
CA ASN A 176 -14.03 -15.21 4.84
C ASN A 176 -14.81 -13.91 4.62
N SER A 177 -14.49 -13.17 3.58
CA SER A 177 -15.27 -11.97 3.20
C SER A 177 -16.63 -12.43 2.65
N PRO A 178 -17.75 -12.13 3.32
CA PRO A 178 -19.06 -12.32 2.71
C PRO A 178 -19.17 -11.42 1.49
N LEU A 179 -19.86 -11.89 0.45
CA LEU A 179 -20.23 -11.06 -0.70
C LEU A 179 -20.84 -9.75 -0.20
N ARG A 180 -20.21 -8.63 -0.53
CA ARG A 180 -20.77 -7.30 -0.29
C ARG A 180 -21.28 -6.78 -1.63
N PRO A 181 -22.56 -7.01 -1.99
CA PRO A 181 -23.10 -6.50 -3.23
C PRO A 181 -23.23 -4.98 -3.14
N ALA A 182 -22.27 -4.27 -3.72
CA ALA A 182 -22.39 -2.83 -3.90
C ALA A 182 -23.56 -2.54 -4.87
N MET A 183 -23.67 -3.33 -5.93
CA MET A 183 -24.82 -3.38 -6.82
C MET A 183 -25.00 -4.81 -7.35
N ARG A 184 -26.23 -5.31 -7.30
CA ARG A 184 -26.61 -6.59 -7.86
C ARG A 184 -27.75 -6.37 -8.85
N ARG A 185 -27.66 -6.96 -10.03
CA ARG A 185 -28.66 -6.86 -11.11
C ARG A 185 -28.75 -8.17 -11.86
N GLY A 186 -29.86 -8.42 -12.49
CA GLY A 186 -30.13 -9.62 -13.28
C GLY A 186 -31.61 -9.95 -13.24
N ASP A 187 -32.02 -10.93 -14.02
CA ASP A 187 -33.40 -11.40 -14.09
C ASP A 187 -33.74 -12.44 -12.99
N GLY A 188 -32.73 -12.89 -12.23
CA GLY A 188 -32.89 -13.81 -11.11
C GLY A 188 -32.95 -15.29 -11.49
N ARG A 189 -32.75 -15.67 -12.74
CA ARG A 189 -32.66 -17.09 -13.15
C ARG A 189 -31.48 -17.82 -12.52
N ALA A 190 -30.42 -17.07 -12.15
CA ALA A 190 -29.30 -17.60 -11.36
C ALA A 190 -28.96 -16.68 -10.19
N GLU A 191 -28.20 -17.20 -9.25
CA GLU A 191 -27.70 -16.48 -8.07
C GLU A 191 -26.25 -16.84 -7.82
N ILE A 192 -25.35 -15.86 -7.80
CA ILE A 192 -23.97 -16.02 -7.36
C ILE A 192 -23.98 -16.10 -5.84
N LEU A 193 -23.65 -17.27 -5.31
CA LEU A 193 -23.67 -17.58 -3.88
C LEU A 193 -22.39 -17.15 -3.19
N SER A 194 -21.24 -17.38 -3.84
CA SER A 194 -19.92 -16.99 -3.31
C SER A 194 -18.95 -16.64 -4.43
N LEU A 195 -18.02 -15.75 -4.08
CA LEU A 195 -16.87 -15.36 -4.89
C LEU A 195 -15.67 -15.33 -3.95
N GLU A 196 -14.63 -16.09 -4.30
CA GLU A 196 -13.45 -16.24 -3.46
C GLU A 196 -12.19 -16.07 -4.30
N THR A 197 -11.18 -15.42 -3.72
CA THR A 197 -9.81 -15.45 -4.23
C THR A 197 -9.01 -16.51 -3.49
N LEU A 198 -8.26 -17.32 -4.22
CA LEU A 198 -7.42 -18.38 -3.67
C LEU A 198 -5.97 -18.09 -4.08
N GLY A 199 -5.04 -18.23 -3.14
CA GLY A 199 -3.60 -18.15 -3.40
C GLY A 199 -3.02 -19.47 -3.93
N ASP A 200 -1.70 -19.50 -4.09
CA ASP A 200 -0.94 -20.63 -4.66
C ASP A 200 -1.19 -21.97 -3.93
N ALA A 201 -1.44 -21.95 -2.63
CA ALA A 201 -1.80 -23.13 -1.84
C ALA A 201 -3.26 -23.56 -1.99
N GLY A 202 -4.08 -22.89 -2.80
CA GLY A 202 -5.50 -23.16 -2.99
C GLY A 202 -6.40 -22.78 -1.82
N ASN A 203 -5.90 -22.07 -0.83
CA ASN A 203 -6.67 -21.58 0.31
C ASN A 203 -7.26 -20.19 0.02
N PRO A 204 -8.48 -19.89 0.52
CA PRO A 204 -9.07 -18.57 0.44
C PRO A 204 -8.15 -17.52 1.07
N THR A 205 -7.98 -16.40 0.38
CA THR A 205 -7.17 -15.27 0.84
C THR A 205 -7.67 -13.96 0.24
N ALA A 206 -7.66 -12.90 1.04
CA ALA A 206 -7.91 -11.55 0.54
C ALA A 206 -6.61 -10.86 0.06
N VAL A 207 -5.46 -11.54 0.10
CA VAL A 207 -4.17 -10.99 -0.32
C VAL A 207 -3.45 -11.98 -1.21
N LEU A 208 -3.25 -11.59 -2.45
CA LEU A 208 -2.45 -12.33 -3.42
C LEU A 208 -1.03 -11.75 -3.49
N LYS A 209 -0.07 -12.57 -3.87
CA LYS A 209 1.30 -12.14 -4.12
C LYS A 209 1.50 -11.93 -5.63
N SER A 210 2.12 -10.82 -6.01
CA SER A 210 2.45 -10.60 -7.43
C SER A 210 3.31 -11.73 -7.97
N GLY A 211 2.82 -12.39 -9.04
CA GLY A 211 3.46 -13.51 -9.73
C GLY A 211 3.19 -14.90 -9.16
N GLU A 212 2.38 -15.05 -8.12
CA GLU A 212 1.90 -16.37 -7.70
C GLU A 212 0.76 -16.88 -8.59
N ASN A 213 0.50 -18.18 -8.53
CA ASN A 213 -0.70 -18.72 -9.12
C ASN A 213 -1.89 -18.37 -8.23
N ALA A 214 -2.90 -17.82 -8.83
CA ALA A 214 -4.13 -17.41 -8.16
C ALA A 214 -5.34 -18.02 -8.84
N THR A 215 -6.42 -18.18 -8.10
CA THR A 215 -7.69 -18.67 -8.63
C THR A 215 -8.81 -17.79 -8.11
N VAL A 216 -9.70 -17.39 -9.01
CA VAL A 216 -10.99 -16.81 -8.66
C VAL A 216 -12.03 -17.91 -8.75
N ARG A 217 -12.69 -18.22 -7.64
CA ARG A 217 -13.73 -19.25 -7.55
C ARG A 217 -15.09 -18.60 -7.45
N VAL A 218 -15.98 -18.92 -8.38
CA VAL A 218 -17.37 -18.47 -8.42
C VAL A 218 -18.27 -19.68 -8.12
N THR A 219 -19.18 -19.56 -7.15
CA THR A 219 -20.24 -20.56 -6.93
C THR A 219 -21.57 -19.93 -7.30
N VAL A 220 -22.29 -20.56 -8.23
CA VAL A 220 -23.58 -20.10 -8.73
C VAL A 220 -24.66 -21.17 -8.51
N ARG A 221 -25.88 -20.74 -8.20
CA ARG A 221 -27.09 -21.57 -8.17
C ARG A 221 -28.00 -21.10 -9.28
N TYR A 222 -28.59 -22.03 -10.03
CA TYR A 222 -29.64 -21.78 -11.01
C TYR A 222 -31.01 -22.00 -10.39
N HIS A 223 -31.88 -21.00 -10.41
CA HIS A 223 -33.25 -21.08 -9.95
C HIS A 223 -34.18 -21.65 -11.02
N GLU A 224 -33.84 -21.41 -12.28
CA GLU A 224 -34.52 -21.94 -13.46
C GLU A 224 -33.52 -22.70 -14.34
N ALA A 225 -34.03 -23.51 -15.28
CA ALA A 225 -33.17 -24.16 -16.23
C ALA A 225 -32.61 -23.13 -17.24
N VAL A 226 -31.29 -23.14 -17.46
CA VAL A 226 -30.61 -22.26 -18.38
C VAL A 226 -29.74 -23.08 -19.32
N GLU A 227 -29.82 -22.80 -20.62
CA GLU A 227 -29.00 -23.45 -21.63
C GLU A 227 -27.74 -22.64 -21.87
N GLU A 228 -26.56 -23.30 -21.83
CA GLU A 228 -25.24 -22.71 -22.10
C GLU A 228 -24.98 -21.35 -21.39
N PRO A 229 -25.15 -21.26 -20.06
CA PRO A 229 -24.86 -20.01 -19.36
C PRO A 229 -23.39 -19.66 -19.43
N VAL A 230 -23.09 -18.37 -19.51
CA VAL A 230 -21.75 -17.82 -19.50
C VAL A 230 -21.47 -17.26 -18.10
N ILE A 231 -20.37 -17.69 -17.47
CA ILE A 231 -19.88 -17.14 -16.22
C ILE A 231 -18.67 -16.28 -16.51
N GLY A 232 -18.68 -15.04 -16.02
CA GLY A 232 -17.60 -14.07 -16.22
C GLY A 232 -17.08 -13.48 -14.92
N ILE A 233 -15.84 -13.04 -14.97
CA ILE A 233 -15.21 -12.24 -13.93
C ILE A 233 -14.56 -10.99 -14.54
N MET A 234 -14.54 -9.90 -13.76
CA MET A 234 -13.84 -8.66 -14.09
C MET A 234 -13.07 -8.17 -12.88
N ILE A 235 -11.77 -7.96 -13.04
CA ILE A 235 -10.90 -7.37 -12.01
C ILE A 235 -10.76 -5.89 -12.33
N ARG A 236 -10.98 -5.03 -11.31
CA ARG A 236 -10.81 -3.58 -11.38
C ARG A 236 -9.87 -3.09 -10.31
N THR A 237 -9.21 -1.96 -10.56
CA THR A 237 -8.54 -1.21 -9.49
C THR A 237 -9.58 -0.54 -8.59
N ARG A 238 -9.17 -0.11 -7.40
CA ARG A 238 -10.02 0.65 -6.47
C ARG A 238 -10.68 1.90 -7.08
N ILE A 239 -10.06 2.51 -8.07
CA ILE A 239 -10.61 3.67 -8.79
C ILE A 239 -11.49 3.30 -9.98
N GLY A 240 -11.81 2.00 -10.16
CA GLY A 240 -12.72 1.50 -11.18
C GLY A 240 -12.08 1.24 -12.56
N LEU A 241 -10.74 1.34 -12.72
CA LEU A 241 -10.09 0.98 -13.97
C LEU A 241 -10.16 -0.55 -14.16
N GLU A 242 -10.70 -1.00 -15.29
CA GLU A 242 -10.75 -2.40 -15.68
C GLU A 242 -9.35 -2.89 -16.04
N VAL A 243 -8.91 -3.93 -15.36
CA VAL A 243 -7.55 -4.48 -15.49
C VAL A 243 -7.55 -5.79 -16.27
N TYR A 244 -8.50 -6.66 -15.98
CA TYR A 244 -8.63 -7.96 -16.64
C TYR A 244 -10.05 -8.46 -16.53
N GLY A 245 -10.59 -8.96 -17.63
CA GLY A 245 -11.89 -9.62 -17.68
C GLY A 245 -11.83 -10.85 -18.56
N THR A 246 -12.50 -11.91 -18.11
CA THR A 246 -12.68 -13.13 -18.89
C THR A 246 -13.98 -13.83 -18.51
N ASN A 247 -14.40 -14.79 -19.34
CA ASN A 247 -15.57 -15.61 -19.08
C ASN A 247 -15.39 -17.00 -19.71
N THR A 248 -16.31 -17.90 -19.40
CA THR A 248 -16.28 -19.29 -19.90
C THR A 248 -16.33 -19.36 -21.43
N GLU A 249 -17.03 -18.44 -22.09
CA GLU A 249 -17.12 -18.40 -23.57
C GLU A 249 -15.79 -17.98 -24.20
N LEU A 250 -15.16 -16.91 -23.69
CA LEU A 250 -13.83 -16.46 -24.14
C LEU A 250 -12.76 -17.56 -23.95
N GLU A 251 -12.85 -18.29 -22.86
CA GLU A 251 -11.94 -19.41 -22.57
C GLU A 251 -12.35 -20.71 -23.29
N LYS A 252 -13.42 -20.68 -24.09
CA LYS A 252 -13.93 -21.82 -24.88
C LYS A 252 -14.33 -23.02 -24.01
N VAL A 253 -14.86 -22.75 -22.83
CA VAL A 253 -15.37 -23.76 -21.89
C VAL A 253 -16.89 -23.72 -21.92
N SER A 254 -17.54 -24.77 -22.46
CA SER A 254 -18.99 -24.91 -22.43
C SER A 254 -19.44 -25.38 -21.06
N MET A 255 -20.46 -24.71 -20.52
CA MET A 255 -21.10 -25.10 -19.25
C MET A 255 -22.17 -26.19 -19.45
N GLY A 256 -22.65 -26.36 -20.69
CA GLY A 256 -23.82 -27.20 -21.00
C GLY A 256 -25.10 -26.65 -20.37
N SER A 257 -26.16 -27.44 -20.45
CA SER A 257 -27.47 -27.08 -19.86
C SER A 257 -27.44 -27.26 -18.32
N CYS A 258 -27.80 -26.20 -17.61
CA CYS A 258 -27.90 -26.17 -16.16
C CYS A 258 -29.37 -26.29 -15.73
N ALA A 259 -29.73 -27.35 -15.02
CA ALA A 259 -31.08 -27.59 -14.53
C ALA A 259 -31.43 -26.63 -13.38
N ALA A 260 -32.74 -26.40 -13.18
CA ALA A 260 -33.23 -25.69 -12.00
C ALA A 260 -32.77 -26.38 -10.70
N GLY A 261 -32.24 -25.58 -9.75
CA GLY A 261 -31.66 -26.07 -8.48
C GLY A 261 -30.20 -26.48 -8.58
N ALA A 262 -29.60 -26.55 -9.79
CA ALA A 262 -28.21 -26.91 -9.95
C ALA A 262 -27.28 -25.89 -9.28
N ARG A 263 -26.22 -26.40 -8.67
CA ARG A 263 -25.10 -25.56 -8.14
C ARG A 263 -23.85 -25.91 -8.89
N MET A 264 -23.22 -24.87 -9.43
CA MET A 264 -21.98 -25.01 -10.20
C MET A 264 -20.86 -24.23 -9.50
N ARG A 265 -19.65 -24.76 -9.57
CA ARG A 265 -18.42 -24.09 -9.13
C ARG A 265 -17.53 -23.93 -10.33
N ILE A 266 -17.17 -22.69 -10.61
CA ILE A 266 -16.29 -22.31 -11.72
C ILE A 266 -15.02 -21.70 -11.15
N GLU A 267 -13.87 -22.11 -11.64
CA GLU A 267 -12.57 -21.67 -11.18
C GLU A 267 -11.78 -21.07 -12.33
N PHE A 268 -11.42 -19.79 -12.21
CA PHE A 268 -10.56 -19.08 -13.15
C PHE A 268 -9.16 -19.04 -12.55
N ALA A 269 -8.26 -19.88 -13.05
CA ALA A 269 -6.88 -19.98 -12.61
C ALA A 269 -5.97 -19.14 -13.52
N PHE A 270 -5.14 -18.29 -12.94
CA PHE A 270 -4.19 -17.43 -13.66
C PHE A 270 -2.97 -17.13 -12.79
N ARG A 271 -1.88 -16.65 -13.44
CA ARG A 271 -0.77 -16.07 -12.71
C ARG A 271 -1.09 -14.62 -12.39
N CYS A 272 -1.01 -14.24 -11.11
CA CYS A 272 -1.31 -12.90 -10.64
C CYS A 272 -0.17 -11.92 -10.98
N ASP A 273 -0.06 -11.51 -12.24
CA ASP A 273 0.94 -10.52 -12.69
C ASP A 273 0.46 -9.06 -12.48
N LEU A 274 -0.34 -8.82 -11.44
CA LEU A 274 -0.76 -7.50 -11.04
C LEU A 274 0.31 -6.81 -10.19
N CYS A 275 0.38 -5.47 -10.29
CA CYS A 275 1.21 -4.67 -9.41
C CYS A 275 0.61 -4.60 -8.00
N PRO A 276 1.43 -4.31 -6.96
CA PRO A 276 0.91 -4.05 -5.61
C PRO A 276 -0.18 -2.98 -5.62
N GLY A 277 -1.31 -3.29 -4.96
CA GLY A 277 -2.46 -2.41 -4.93
C GLY A 277 -3.74 -3.08 -4.42
N GLU A 278 -4.81 -2.31 -4.37
CA GLU A 278 -6.15 -2.79 -4.00
C GLU A 278 -7.01 -2.96 -5.26
N TYR A 279 -7.70 -4.09 -5.32
CA TYR A 279 -8.51 -4.50 -6.46
C TYR A 279 -9.86 -5.00 -6.00
N THR A 280 -10.84 -4.98 -6.90
CA THR A 280 -12.16 -5.57 -6.73
C THR A 280 -12.45 -6.58 -7.82
N ILE A 281 -13.34 -7.53 -7.55
CA ILE A 281 -13.82 -8.51 -8.52
C ILE A 281 -15.32 -8.39 -8.65
N THR A 282 -15.77 -8.20 -9.89
CA THR A 282 -17.14 -8.36 -10.34
C THR A 282 -17.31 -9.78 -10.88
N ALA A 283 -18.43 -10.43 -10.62
CA ALA A 283 -18.80 -11.70 -11.22
C ALA A 283 -20.19 -11.62 -11.85
N ALA A 284 -20.39 -12.35 -12.93
CA ALA A 284 -21.66 -12.39 -13.65
C ALA A 284 -21.99 -13.79 -14.15
N SER A 285 -23.30 -14.10 -14.16
CA SER A 285 -23.91 -15.17 -14.96
C SER A 285 -24.85 -14.54 -15.98
N HIS A 286 -24.69 -14.87 -17.25
CA HIS A 286 -25.49 -14.30 -18.32
C HIS A 286 -25.68 -15.28 -19.48
N ASP A 287 -26.63 -15.01 -20.38
CA ASP A 287 -26.74 -15.69 -21.65
C ASP A 287 -25.66 -15.19 -22.63
N SER A 288 -25.46 -15.89 -23.74
CA SER A 288 -24.49 -15.50 -24.80
C SER A 288 -24.84 -14.16 -25.47
N ASP A 289 -26.09 -13.72 -25.39
CA ASP A 289 -26.53 -12.41 -25.86
C ASP A 289 -26.26 -11.26 -24.88
N GLY A 290 -25.73 -11.59 -23.68
CA GLY A 290 -25.42 -10.64 -22.61
C GLY A 290 -26.56 -10.39 -21.63
N THR A 291 -27.72 -11.06 -21.76
CA THR A 291 -28.80 -10.95 -20.79
C THR A 291 -28.35 -11.52 -19.43
N ALA A 292 -28.26 -10.67 -18.41
CA ALA A 292 -27.74 -11.05 -17.12
C ALA A 292 -28.78 -11.86 -16.32
N HIS A 293 -28.39 -13.04 -15.85
CA HIS A 293 -29.13 -13.80 -14.84
C HIS A 293 -28.87 -13.26 -13.44
N ASP A 294 -27.59 -12.98 -13.15
CA ASP A 294 -27.11 -12.36 -11.93
C ASP A 294 -25.77 -11.67 -12.20
N TRP A 295 -25.65 -10.44 -11.82
CA TRP A 295 -24.47 -9.61 -11.99
C TRP A 295 -24.16 -8.91 -10.67
N VAL A 296 -23.01 -9.17 -10.09
CA VAL A 296 -22.59 -8.64 -8.80
C VAL A 296 -21.33 -7.80 -8.98
N ASP A 297 -21.51 -6.48 -8.98
CA ASP A 297 -20.41 -5.54 -9.14
C ASP A 297 -19.60 -5.44 -7.85
N ASP A 298 -18.25 -5.41 -7.99
CA ASP A 298 -17.28 -5.22 -6.90
C ASP A 298 -17.58 -6.12 -5.68
N ALA A 299 -17.94 -7.36 -5.95
CA ALA A 299 -18.46 -8.30 -4.96
C ALA A 299 -17.42 -8.67 -3.89
N VAL A 300 -16.14 -8.74 -4.26
CA VAL A 300 -15.03 -9.07 -3.37
C VAL A 300 -13.89 -8.10 -3.61
N ALA A 301 -13.31 -7.61 -2.53
CA ALA A 301 -12.07 -6.83 -2.56
C ALA A 301 -10.88 -7.71 -2.19
N PHE A 302 -9.76 -7.52 -2.85
CA PHE A 302 -8.49 -8.16 -2.52
C PHE A 302 -7.33 -7.21 -2.74
N SER A 303 -6.20 -7.50 -2.09
CA SER A 303 -4.95 -6.76 -2.27
C SER A 303 -3.92 -7.62 -2.97
N VAL A 304 -3.06 -6.98 -3.75
CA VAL A 304 -1.85 -7.62 -4.29
C VAL A 304 -0.64 -7.05 -3.57
N ALA A 305 0.21 -7.93 -3.02
CA ALA A 305 1.44 -7.59 -2.35
C ALA A 305 2.66 -8.07 -3.14
N ASP A 306 3.75 -7.33 -3.09
CA ASP A 306 5.06 -7.74 -3.60
C ASP A 306 6.15 -7.17 -2.69
N SER A 307 7.29 -7.86 -2.62
CA SER A 307 8.51 -7.36 -1.98
C SER A 307 9.22 -6.27 -2.82
N ARG A 308 8.82 -6.10 -4.07
CA ARG A 308 9.41 -5.15 -5.01
C ARG A 308 8.35 -4.18 -5.51
N TYR A 309 8.65 -2.89 -5.47
CA TYR A 309 7.83 -1.87 -6.12
C TYR A 309 7.86 -2.02 -7.64
N THR A 310 6.69 -1.97 -8.25
CA THR A 310 6.51 -1.91 -9.71
C THR A 310 5.41 -0.90 -10.02
N ALA A 311 5.71 0.10 -10.83
CA ALA A 311 4.74 1.11 -11.25
C ALA A 311 3.74 0.55 -12.27
N GLY A 312 2.50 1.08 -12.27
CA GLY A 312 1.43 0.67 -13.17
C GLY A 312 0.52 -0.40 -12.59
N VAL A 313 -0.25 -1.09 -13.42
CA VAL A 313 -1.23 -2.11 -13.01
C VAL A 313 -0.77 -3.54 -13.28
N ALA A 314 0.18 -3.74 -14.21
CA ALA A 314 0.70 -5.05 -14.58
C ALA A 314 2.22 -5.14 -14.36
N ASN A 315 2.67 -6.18 -13.69
CA ASN A 315 4.08 -6.49 -13.49
C ASN A 315 4.56 -7.46 -14.58
N LEU A 316 5.09 -6.94 -15.67
CA LEU A 316 5.56 -7.74 -16.81
C LEU A 316 6.87 -8.50 -16.53
N ARG A 317 7.45 -8.38 -15.34
CA ARG A 317 8.67 -9.10 -14.90
C ARG A 317 9.83 -8.99 -15.87
N ALA A 318 10.04 -7.77 -16.41
CA ALA A 318 11.07 -7.52 -17.40
C ALA A 318 12.47 -7.90 -16.92
N LYS A 319 13.24 -8.54 -17.80
CA LYS A 319 14.67 -8.80 -17.62
C LYS A 319 15.46 -7.75 -18.41
N VAL A 320 16.40 -7.08 -17.77
CA VAL A 320 17.23 -6.03 -18.38
C VAL A 320 18.59 -6.62 -18.70
N LYS A 321 19.05 -6.43 -19.95
CA LYS A 321 20.43 -6.71 -20.37
C LYS A 321 21.06 -5.41 -20.84
N ILE A 322 22.21 -5.07 -20.28
CA ILE A 322 22.99 -3.89 -20.67
C ILE A 322 24.16 -4.36 -21.51
N THR A 323 24.33 -3.78 -22.69
CA THR A 323 25.49 -4.03 -23.57
C THR A 323 26.04 -2.68 -23.97
N SER A 324 27.34 -2.45 -23.77
CA SER A 324 28.03 -1.24 -24.29
C SER A 324 28.09 -1.32 -25.82
N VAL A 325 27.64 -0.27 -26.47
CA VAL A 325 27.80 -0.10 -27.92
C VAL A 325 29.02 0.83 -28.11
N GLN A 326 30.04 0.34 -28.78
CA GLN A 326 31.16 1.19 -29.24
C GLN A 326 30.69 1.89 -30.52
N GLU A 327 30.93 3.23 -30.63
CA GLU A 327 30.71 4.02 -31.86
C GLU A 327 31.71 3.64 -32.95
#